data_75a75d1ca5b71f365015c79079518f95
#
_entry.id   75a75d1ca5b71f365015c79079518f95
#
_cell.length_a   1.000
_cell.length_b   1.000
_cell.length_c   1.000
_cell.angle_alpha   90.00
_cell.angle_beta   90.00
_cell.angle_gamma   90.00
#
_symmetry.space_group_name_H-M   'P 1'
#
loop_
_entity.id
_entity.type
_entity.pdbx_description
1 polymer ?
#
loop_
_entity_poly.entity_id
_entity_poly.type
_entity_poly.pdbx_seq_one_letter_code
_entity_poly.pdbx_strand_id
1 'polypeptide(L)'
;MGVTVQTYPDTDALVAAAGDRLAGAIAAAIAARGSAWIVLTGGGTGIGLLSRVGSHPVDWSRVHLFWGDDRFVPRDDDDRNEKQAREALLDGIDIPAGNVHPMPPSDGAFGDDIDAAARGYRAELADLAESGEPTPVFD
;
A
#
# COMPACT_ATOMS: atom_id res chain seq x y z
N MET A 1 -3.06 -27.08 -2.25
CA MET A 1 -3.68 -25.83 -2.67
C MET A 1 -3.37 -25.58 -4.14
N GLY A 2 -4.38 -25.25 -4.92
CA GLY A 2 -4.22 -24.97 -6.34
C GLY A 2 -3.87 -23.52 -6.61
N VAL A 3 -3.14 -23.27 -7.71
CA VAL A 3 -2.94 -21.95 -8.27
C VAL A 3 -4.00 -21.71 -9.33
N THR A 4 -4.71 -20.58 -9.24
CA THR A 4 -5.63 -20.13 -10.27
C THR A 4 -4.97 -19.03 -11.08
N VAL A 5 -4.86 -19.24 -12.39
CA VAL A 5 -4.34 -18.24 -13.33
C VAL A 5 -5.51 -17.64 -14.10
N GLN A 6 -5.62 -16.32 -14.05
CA GLN A 6 -6.60 -15.56 -14.83
C GLN A 6 -5.86 -14.67 -15.82
N THR A 7 -6.29 -14.68 -17.06
CA THR A 7 -5.73 -13.85 -18.12
C THR A 7 -6.75 -12.86 -18.63
N TYR A 8 -6.29 -11.70 -19.06
CA TYR A 8 -7.13 -10.60 -19.53
C TYR A 8 -6.63 -10.12 -20.89
N PRO A 9 -7.51 -9.58 -21.74
CA PRO A 9 -7.15 -9.22 -23.13
C PRO A 9 -6.18 -8.05 -23.21
N ASP A 10 -6.14 -7.17 -22.19
CA ASP A 10 -5.27 -5.99 -22.14
C ASP A 10 -5.05 -5.52 -20.71
N THR A 11 -4.18 -4.53 -20.53
CA THR A 11 -3.85 -3.96 -19.23
C THR A 11 -5.04 -3.28 -18.57
N ASP A 12 -5.89 -2.63 -19.33
CA ASP A 12 -7.06 -1.93 -18.77
C ASP A 12 -8.05 -2.93 -18.14
N ALA A 13 -8.30 -4.05 -18.81
CA ALA A 13 -9.14 -5.12 -18.27
C ALA A 13 -8.51 -5.78 -17.03
N LEU A 14 -7.19 -5.99 -17.04
CA LEU A 14 -6.46 -6.50 -15.89
C LEU A 14 -6.56 -5.55 -14.68
N VAL A 15 -6.29 -4.27 -14.88
CA VAL A 15 -6.35 -3.23 -13.84
C VAL A 15 -7.76 -3.13 -13.26
N ALA A 16 -8.80 -3.14 -14.09
CA ALA A 16 -10.17 -3.10 -13.62
C ALA A 16 -10.51 -4.31 -12.75
N ALA A 17 -10.18 -5.51 -13.21
CA ALA A 17 -10.45 -6.74 -12.46
C ALA A 17 -9.63 -6.83 -11.15
N ALA A 18 -8.35 -6.45 -11.19
CA ALA A 18 -7.48 -6.45 -10.02
C ALA A 18 -7.93 -5.41 -8.98
N GLY A 19 -8.33 -4.21 -9.43
CA GLY A 19 -8.85 -3.17 -8.56
C GLY A 19 -10.16 -3.57 -7.89
N ASP A 20 -11.09 -4.16 -8.63
CA ASP A 20 -12.34 -4.68 -8.08
C ASP A 20 -12.09 -5.80 -7.05
N ARG A 21 -11.12 -6.67 -7.32
CA ARG A 21 -10.73 -7.74 -6.41
C ARG A 21 -10.10 -7.20 -5.13
N LEU A 22 -9.23 -6.19 -5.24
CA LEU A 22 -8.64 -5.54 -4.08
C LEU A 22 -9.71 -4.86 -3.21
N ALA A 23 -10.63 -4.12 -3.81
CA ALA A 23 -11.74 -3.51 -3.06
C ALA A 23 -12.58 -4.57 -2.33
N GLY A 24 -12.86 -5.70 -2.97
CA GLY A 24 -13.56 -6.83 -2.35
C GLY A 24 -12.78 -7.46 -1.19
N ALA A 25 -11.47 -7.63 -1.34
CA ALA A 25 -10.60 -8.15 -0.28
C ALA A 25 -10.55 -7.19 0.93
N ILE A 26 -10.46 -5.89 0.70
CA ILE A 26 -10.52 -4.88 1.76
C ILE A 26 -11.85 -4.96 2.51
N ALA A 27 -12.96 -5.01 1.80
CA ALA A 27 -14.29 -5.11 2.42
C ALA A 27 -14.44 -6.39 3.25
N ALA A 28 -13.95 -7.52 2.74
CA ALA A 28 -13.97 -8.80 3.45
C ALA A 28 -13.10 -8.78 4.71
N ALA A 29 -11.91 -8.18 4.65
CA ALA A 29 -11.02 -8.04 5.81
C ALA A 29 -11.64 -7.16 6.89
N ILE A 30 -12.22 -6.03 6.53
CA ILE A 30 -12.92 -5.13 7.46
C ILE A 30 -14.10 -5.86 8.11
N ALA A 31 -14.90 -6.60 7.34
CA ALA A 31 -16.03 -7.36 7.88
C ALA A 31 -15.58 -8.46 8.85
N ALA A 32 -14.47 -9.13 8.56
CA ALA A 32 -13.97 -10.25 9.37
C ALA A 32 -13.22 -9.81 10.63
N ARG A 33 -12.41 -8.71 10.55
CA ARG A 33 -11.46 -8.32 11.60
C ARG A 33 -11.56 -6.85 12.03
N GLY A 34 -12.40 -6.06 11.37
CA GLY A 34 -12.58 -4.63 11.66
C GLY A 34 -11.56 -3.72 11.00
N SER A 35 -10.55 -4.24 10.33
CA SER A 35 -9.55 -3.48 9.58
C SER A 35 -8.97 -4.31 8.43
N ALA A 36 -8.37 -3.62 7.46
CA ALA A 36 -7.62 -4.23 6.37
C ALA A 36 -6.19 -3.67 6.33
N TRP A 37 -5.21 -4.53 6.16
CA TRP A 37 -3.78 -4.20 6.16
C TRP A 37 -3.18 -4.60 4.83
N ILE A 38 -2.91 -3.62 3.99
CA ILE A 38 -2.60 -3.82 2.56
C ILE A 38 -1.19 -3.33 2.24
N VAL A 39 -0.43 -4.15 1.51
CA VAL A 39 0.88 -3.77 0.99
C VAL A 39 0.73 -3.37 -0.48
N LEU A 40 1.09 -2.13 -0.78
CA LEU A 40 1.04 -1.58 -2.13
C LEU A 40 2.32 -1.88 -2.91
N THR A 41 2.19 -1.87 -4.22
CA THR A 41 3.31 -1.99 -5.15
C THR A 41 3.31 -0.83 -6.13
N GLY A 42 4.48 -0.53 -6.69
CA GLY A 42 4.63 0.46 -7.76
C GLY A 42 4.37 -0.10 -9.14
N GLY A 43 4.84 0.62 -10.15
CA GLY A 43 4.69 0.28 -11.56
C GLY A 43 3.33 0.68 -12.13
N GLY A 44 3.25 0.72 -13.46
CA GLY A 44 2.06 1.21 -14.16
C GLY A 44 0.79 0.44 -13.82
N THR A 45 0.85 -0.89 -13.74
CA THR A 45 -0.28 -1.73 -13.37
C THR A 45 -0.66 -1.56 -11.89
N GLY A 46 0.34 -1.54 -10.99
CA GLY A 46 0.11 -1.34 -9.56
C GLY A 46 -0.52 0.01 -9.25
N ILE A 47 -0.05 1.07 -9.89
CA ILE A 47 -0.63 2.41 -9.73
C ILE A 47 -2.00 2.52 -10.40
N GLY A 48 -2.16 1.92 -11.59
CA GLY A 48 -3.43 1.93 -12.31
C GLY A 48 -4.59 1.30 -11.52
N LEU A 49 -4.34 0.19 -10.82
CA LEU A 49 -5.37 -0.44 -10.00
C LEU A 49 -5.79 0.42 -8.79
N LEU A 50 -4.89 1.27 -8.26
CA LEU A 50 -5.24 2.18 -7.15
C LEU A 50 -6.29 3.20 -7.57
N SER A 51 -6.18 3.76 -8.76
CA SER A 51 -7.21 4.65 -9.31
C SER A 51 -8.57 3.94 -9.43
N ARG A 52 -8.56 2.67 -9.77
CA ARG A 52 -9.79 1.86 -9.85
C ARG A 52 -10.41 1.62 -8.48
N VAL A 53 -9.58 1.29 -7.48
CA VAL A 53 -10.05 1.09 -6.09
C VAL A 53 -10.72 2.34 -5.54
N GLY A 54 -10.22 3.52 -5.87
CA GLY A 54 -10.79 4.80 -5.43
C GLY A 54 -12.24 5.04 -5.87
N SER A 55 -12.72 4.33 -6.89
CA SER A 55 -14.11 4.40 -7.33
C SER A 55 -15.08 3.53 -6.53
N HIS A 56 -14.56 2.67 -5.63
CA HIS A 56 -15.36 1.80 -4.78
C HIS A 56 -15.67 2.45 -3.43
N PRO A 57 -16.83 2.12 -2.80
CA PRO A 57 -17.17 2.59 -1.47
C PRO A 57 -16.37 1.80 -0.41
N VAL A 58 -15.22 2.33 -0.02
CA VAL A 58 -14.34 1.74 0.99
C VAL A 58 -14.35 2.61 2.26
N ASP A 59 -14.46 1.98 3.42
CA ASP A 59 -14.24 2.66 4.70
C ASP A 59 -12.74 2.80 4.97
N TRP A 60 -12.15 3.86 4.42
CA TRP A 60 -10.72 4.13 4.52
C TRP A 60 -10.23 4.36 5.95
N SER A 61 -11.11 4.70 6.88
CA SER A 61 -10.74 4.85 8.30
C SER A 61 -10.26 3.53 8.94
N ARG A 62 -10.57 2.40 8.31
CA ARG A 62 -10.23 1.05 8.75
C ARG A 62 -9.17 0.37 7.90
N VAL A 63 -8.55 1.10 6.98
CA VAL A 63 -7.52 0.57 6.09
C VAL A 63 -6.16 1.11 6.48
N HIS A 64 -5.16 0.23 6.57
CA HIS A 64 -3.76 0.56 6.75
C HIS A 64 -2.99 0.20 5.48
N LEU A 65 -2.17 1.13 4.99
CA LEU A 65 -1.42 1.00 3.75
C LEU A 65 0.08 1.01 4.01
N PHE A 66 0.76 0.06 3.41
CA PHE A 66 2.20 -0.15 3.47
C PHE A 66 2.76 -0.26 2.04
N TRP A 67 4.07 -0.29 1.89
CA TRP A 67 4.73 -0.53 0.61
C TRP A 67 5.67 -1.73 0.71
N GLY A 68 5.70 -2.55 -0.35
CA GLY A 68 6.61 -3.68 -0.45
C GLY A 68 8.03 -3.24 -0.75
N ASP A 69 8.17 -2.18 -1.55
CA ASP A 69 9.41 -1.46 -1.83
C ASP A 69 9.14 0.00 -2.16
N ASP A 70 10.16 0.83 -2.07
CA ASP A 70 10.14 2.20 -2.58
C ASP A 70 11.54 2.63 -3.00
N ARG A 71 11.63 3.72 -3.72
CA ARG A 71 12.89 4.32 -4.13
C ARG A 71 13.41 5.22 -3.01
N PHE A 72 14.69 5.08 -2.69
CA PHE A 72 15.33 5.93 -1.70
C PHE A 72 15.77 7.25 -2.32
N VAL A 73 14.79 8.10 -2.54
CA VAL A 73 14.89 9.42 -3.14
C VAL A 73 14.09 10.41 -2.28
N PRO A 74 14.17 11.72 -2.54
CA PRO A 74 13.33 12.69 -1.83
C PRO A 74 11.83 12.37 -1.95
N ARG A 75 11.06 12.79 -0.94
CA ARG A 75 9.64 12.45 -0.85
C ARG A 75 8.82 12.85 -2.07
N ASP A 76 9.14 13.98 -2.66
CA ASP A 76 8.40 14.51 -3.82
C ASP A 76 9.03 14.15 -5.17
N ASP A 77 9.98 13.22 -5.18
CA ASP A 77 10.56 12.70 -6.42
C ASP A 77 9.54 11.85 -7.19
N ASP A 78 9.47 12.02 -8.51
CA ASP A 78 8.50 11.31 -9.36
C ASP A 78 8.73 9.81 -9.43
N ASP A 79 9.93 9.33 -9.12
CA ASP A 79 10.24 7.89 -9.08
C ASP A 79 9.73 7.20 -7.80
N ARG A 80 9.20 7.97 -6.85
CA ARG A 80 8.76 7.41 -5.57
C ARG A 80 7.39 6.77 -5.66
N ASN A 81 7.29 5.49 -5.30
CA ASN A 81 6.03 4.74 -5.31
C ASN A 81 4.96 5.37 -4.42
N GLU A 82 5.35 5.86 -3.23
CA GLU A 82 4.43 6.58 -2.33
C GLU A 82 3.83 7.81 -2.99
N LYS A 83 4.64 8.63 -3.67
CA LYS A 83 4.14 9.82 -4.36
C LYS A 83 3.12 9.44 -5.43
N GLN A 84 3.45 8.46 -6.27
CA GLN A 84 2.55 7.97 -7.30
C GLN A 84 1.24 7.43 -6.73
N ALA A 85 1.30 6.73 -5.60
CA ALA A 85 0.11 6.24 -4.90
C ALA A 85 -0.73 7.38 -4.31
N ARG A 86 -0.11 8.42 -3.78
CA ARG A 86 -0.82 9.61 -3.30
C ARG A 86 -1.60 10.28 -4.43
N GLU A 87 -0.96 10.51 -5.55
CA GLU A 87 -1.60 11.14 -6.72
C GLU A 87 -2.73 10.27 -7.30
N ALA A 88 -2.54 8.95 -7.35
CA ALA A 88 -3.52 8.03 -7.93
C ALA A 88 -4.71 7.73 -7.00
N LEU A 89 -4.52 7.78 -5.69
CA LEU A 89 -5.55 7.35 -4.72
C LEU A 89 -5.61 8.23 -3.47
N LEU A 90 -4.50 8.36 -2.72
CA LEU A 90 -4.57 8.84 -1.33
C LEU A 90 -5.04 10.28 -1.22
N ASP A 91 -4.70 11.14 -2.16
CA ASP A 91 -5.12 12.56 -2.17
C ASP A 91 -6.61 12.73 -2.43
N GLY A 92 -7.26 11.72 -2.98
CA GLY A 92 -8.69 11.72 -3.32
C GLY A 92 -9.59 10.98 -2.34
N ILE A 93 -9.05 10.42 -1.26
CA ILE A 93 -9.81 9.63 -0.28
C ILE A 93 -9.61 10.16 1.15
N ASP A 94 -10.55 9.84 2.01
CA ASP A 94 -10.51 10.22 3.43
C ASP A 94 -9.85 9.11 4.27
N ILE A 95 -8.53 8.92 4.07
CA ILE A 95 -7.73 7.99 4.88
C ILE A 95 -6.98 8.76 5.97
N PRO A 96 -7.05 8.33 7.24
CA PRO A 96 -6.27 8.96 8.31
C PRO A 96 -4.77 8.88 8.03
N ALA A 97 -4.05 9.99 8.24
CA ALA A 97 -2.60 10.02 8.02
C ALA A 97 -1.85 8.95 8.82
N GLY A 98 -2.30 8.62 10.02
CA GLY A 98 -1.74 7.57 10.86
C GLY A 98 -1.91 6.14 10.32
N ASN A 99 -2.75 5.96 9.30
CA ASN A 99 -2.97 4.65 8.65
C ASN A 99 -2.11 4.47 7.39
N VAL A 100 -1.34 5.47 7.01
CA VAL A 100 -0.44 5.42 5.86
C VAL A 100 0.99 5.29 6.36
N HIS A 101 1.65 4.19 6.00
CA HIS A 101 2.95 3.78 6.52
C HIS A 101 4.00 3.69 5.39
N PRO A 102 4.48 4.85 4.87
CA PRO A 102 5.47 4.85 3.79
C PRO A 102 6.86 4.50 4.32
N MET A 103 7.71 3.99 3.43
CA MET A 103 9.13 3.87 3.70
C MET A 103 9.77 5.25 3.81
N PRO A 104 10.77 5.46 4.69
CA PRO A 104 11.42 6.76 4.84
C PRO A 104 12.06 7.23 3.54
N PRO A 105 11.85 8.49 3.12
CA PRO A 105 12.53 9.09 1.97
C PRO A 105 13.96 9.53 2.33
N SER A 106 14.77 9.87 1.30
CA SER A 106 16.16 10.31 1.50
C SER A 106 16.29 11.72 2.09
N ASP A 107 15.21 12.50 2.10
CA ASP A 107 15.12 13.82 2.74
C ASP A 107 14.30 13.79 4.05
N GLY A 108 14.05 12.61 4.60
CA GLY A 108 13.29 12.41 5.82
C GLY A 108 14.14 12.31 7.09
N ALA A 109 13.60 11.65 8.10
CA ALA A 109 14.18 11.58 9.45
C ALA A 109 15.58 10.92 9.52
N PHE A 110 15.91 10.06 8.55
CA PHE A 110 17.19 9.35 8.50
C PHE A 110 18.18 9.97 7.50
N GLY A 111 17.85 11.11 6.88
CA GLY A 111 18.68 11.74 5.87
C GLY A 111 18.93 10.80 4.69
N ASP A 112 20.15 10.79 4.16
CA ASP A 112 20.58 9.97 3.03
C ASP A 112 21.18 8.60 3.43
N ASP A 113 21.01 8.19 4.69
CA ASP A 113 21.44 6.88 5.20
C ASP A 113 20.36 5.81 4.93
N ILE A 114 20.50 5.10 3.82
CA ILE A 114 19.54 4.06 3.40
C ILE A 114 19.45 2.90 4.41
N ASP A 115 20.54 2.54 5.06
CA ASP A 115 20.55 1.46 6.04
C ASP A 115 19.82 1.88 7.32
N ALA A 116 19.98 3.12 7.76
CA ALA A 116 19.23 3.67 8.89
C ALA A 116 17.73 3.76 8.55
N ALA A 117 17.38 4.19 7.35
CA ALA A 117 15.99 4.23 6.88
C ALA A 117 15.35 2.83 6.87
N ALA A 118 16.07 1.83 6.38
CA ALA A 118 15.59 0.44 6.37
C ALA A 118 15.37 -0.10 7.79
N ARG A 119 16.30 0.17 8.71
CA ARG A 119 16.15 -0.20 10.14
C ARG A 119 14.97 0.53 10.79
N GLY A 120 14.77 1.80 10.46
CA GLY A 120 13.63 2.58 10.94
C GLY A 120 12.29 2.02 10.49
N TYR A 121 12.16 1.64 9.23
CA TYR A 121 10.94 1.01 8.73
C TYR A 121 10.69 -0.37 9.34
N ARG A 122 11.75 -1.16 9.49
CA ARG A 122 11.68 -2.44 10.22
C ARG A 122 11.17 -2.27 11.65
N ALA A 123 11.65 -1.26 12.37
CA ALA A 123 11.20 -0.97 13.72
C ALA A 123 9.72 -0.56 13.75
N GLU A 124 9.27 0.26 12.81
CA GLU A 124 7.85 0.64 12.67
C GLU A 124 6.96 -0.58 12.43
N LEU A 125 7.36 -1.49 11.54
CA LEU A 125 6.60 -2.71 11.28
C LEU A 125 6.50 -3.59 12.54
N ALA A 126 7.60 -3.73 13.30
CA ALA A 126 7.60 -4.49 14.54
C ALA A 126 6.72 -3.84 15.63
N ASP A 127 6.68 -2.51 15.72
CA ASP A 127 5.83 -1.79 16.66
C ASP A 127 4.33 -1.94 16.35
N LEU A 128 3.99 -2.11 15.06
CA LEU A 128 2.62 -2.30 14.60
C LEU A 128 2.19 -3.78 14.63
N ALA A 129 3.13 -4.70 14.74
CA ALA A 129 2.87 -6.13 14.79
C ALA A 129 2.33 -6.58 16.16
N GLU A 130 1.79 -7.79 16.21
CA GLU A 130 1.50 -8.43 17.49
C GLU A 130 2.80 -8.65 18.28
N SER A 131 2.68 -8.70 19.61
CA SER A 131 3.84 -8.80 20.51
C SER A 131 4.74 -10.00 20.14
N GLY A 132 6.00 -9.70 19.85
CA GLY A 132 7.01 -10.70 19.50
C GLY A 132 7.12 -11.00 18.00
N GLU A 133 6.21 -10.49 17.18
CA GLU A 133 6.28 -10.66 15.73
C GLU A 133 7.08 -9.53 15.06
N PRO A 134 7.83 -9.81 13.99
CA PRO A 134 8.64 -8.80 13.30
C PRO A 134 7.83 -7.88 12.39
N THR A 135 6.66 -8.33 11.94
CA THR A 135 5.79 -7.58 11.01
C THR A 135 4.32 -7.84 11.31
N PRO A 136 3.43 -6.91 10.94
CA PRO A 136 1.99 -7.18 10.95
C PRO A 136 1.62 -8.34 10.01
N VAL A 137 0.45 -8.92 10.22
CA VAL A 137 -0.17 -9.83 9.25
C VAL A 137 -0.93 -8.98 8.22
N PHE A 138 -0.58 -9.14 6.97
CA PHE A 138 -1.23 -8.43 5.85
C PHE A 138 -2.34 -9.28 5.24
N ASP A 139 -3.34 -8.63 4.64
CA ASP A 139 -4.52 -9.23 4.03
C ASP A 139 -4.39 -9.58 2.54
#